data_06553a66f7748e055815fd69028be7cc
#
_entry.id   06553a66f7748e055815fd69028be7cc
#
_cell.length_a   1.000
_cell.length_b   1.000
_cell.length_c   1.000
_cell.angle_alpha   90.00
_cell.angle_beta   90.00
_cell.angle_gamma   90.00
#
_symmetry.space_group_name_H-M   'P 1'
#
loop_
_entity.id
_entity.type
_entity.pdbx_description
1 polymer ?
#
loop_
_entity_poly.entity_id
_entity_poly.type
_entity_poly.pdbx_seq_one_letter_code
_entity_poly.pdbx_strand_id
1 'polypeptide(L)'
;MYDAYVSYSIKDEHFVTQVLSTELEHSEPSYRVCLHYADLPQSTFVADSICEATHNSKRTVIVLSNNYIVHEWSRYDVRSALHDVLKSRGRAIILVLGDVPQQSLDPDLRHYMKTNTTIHWSDRLFWDKLR
;
A
#
# COMPACT_ATOMS: atom_id res chain seq x y z
N MET A 1 -15.89 -7.75 2.61
CA MET A 1 -15.11 -6.53 2.92
C MET A 1 -13.75 -6.92 3.49
N TYR A 2 -12.74 -6.17 3.14
CA TYR A 2 -11.37 -6.39 3.61
C TYR A 2 -11.00 -5.39 4.69
N ASP A 3 -10.06 -5.78 5.56
CA ASP A 3 -9.48 -4.86 6.52
C ASP A 3 -8.52 -3.89 5.84
N ALA A 4 -7.79 -4.36 4.82
CA ALA A 4 -6.87 -3.53 4.07
C ALA A 4 -6.76 -3.99 2.61
N TYR A 5 -6.63 -3.01 1.72
CA TYR A 5 -6.16 -3.22 0.36
C TYR A 5 -4.69 -2.84 0.30
N VAL A 6 -3.87 -3.68 -0.29
CA VAL A 6 -2.42 -3.47 -0.35
C VAL A 6 -1.99 -3.20 -1.79
N SER A 7 -1.49 -1.98 -2.03
CA SER A 7 -0.90 -1.58 -3.31
C SER A 7 0.62 -1.77 -3.23
N TYR A 8 1.18 -2.51 -4.16
CA TYR A 8 2.61 -2.84 -4.15
C TYR A 8 3.11 -3.10 -5.56
N SER A 9 4.44 -3.03 -5.74
CA SER A 9 5.08 -3.44 -6.99
C SER A 9 5.17 -4.96 -7.01
N ILE A 10 4.93 -5.55 -8.19
CA ILE A 10 5.10 -7.00 -8.35
C ILE A 10 6.52 -7.44 -7.99
N LYS A 11 7.49 -6.55 -8.12
CA LYS A 11 8.87 -6.84 -7.74
C LYS A 11 9.09 -7.01 -6.25
N ASP A 12 8.12 -6.54 -5.42
CA ASP A 12 8.14 -6.73 -3.97
C ASP A 12 7.19 -7.84 -3.52
N GLU A 13 6.73 -8.66 -4.45
CA GLU A 13 5.72 -9.69 -4.20
C GLU A 13 6.11 -10.64 -3.07
N HIS A 14 7.37 -11.04 -3.01
CA HIS A 14 7.82 -11.98 -1.97
C HIS A 14 7.60 -11.40 -0.57
N PHE A 15 7.99 -10.15 -0.35
CA PHE A 15 7.76 -9.49 0.94
C PHE A 15 6.28 -9.41 1.26
N VAL A 16 5.46 -8.99 0.31
CA VAL A 16 4.04 -8.76 0.53
C VAL A 16 3.30 -10.07 0.80
N THR A 17 3.55 -11.10 0.02
CA THR A 17 2.81 -12.36 0.15
C THR A 17 3.36 -13.26 1.24
N GLN A 18 4.68 -13.30 1.45
CA GLN A 18 5.30 -14.25 2.37
C GLN A 18 5.57 -13.68 3.76
N VAL A 19 5.68 -12.36 3.88
CA VAL A 19 5.96 -11.73 5.17
C VAL A 19 4.75 -10.94 5.66
N LEU A 20 4.34 -9.92 4.92
CA LEU A 20 3.30 -8.99 5.36
C LEU A 20 1.94 -9.66 5.48
N SER A 21 1.47 -10.26 4.41
CA SER A 21 0.14 -10.90 4.36
C SER A 21 0.07 -12.08 5.30
N THR A 22 1.10 -12.90 5.34
CA THR A 22 1.14 -14.08 6.20
C THR A 22 1.00 -13.68 7.67
N GLU A 23 1.76 -12.69 8.11
CA GLU A 23 1.70 -12.23 9.49
C GLU A 23 0.33 -11.64 9.83
N LEU A 24 -0.22 -10.80 8.95
CA LEU A 24 -1.50 -10.16 9.22
C LEU A 24 -2.66 -11.15 9.24
N GLU A 25 -2.64 -12.15 8.37
CA GLU A 25 -3.72 -13.13 8.28
C GLU A 25 -3.66 -14.18 9.37
N HIS A 26 -2.47 -14.46 9.92
CA HIS A 26 -2.27 -15.49 10.95
C HIS A 26 -2.09 -14.93 12.36
N SER A 27 -2.16 -13.61 12.53
CA SER A 27 -2.05 -13.00 13.86
C SER A 27 -3.39 -13.08 14.63
N GLU A 28 -3.34 -12.72 15.91
CA GLU A 28 -4.53 -12.59 16.75
C GLU A 28 -4.68 -11.12 17.18
N PRO A 29 -5.71 -10.41 16.72
CA PRO A 29 -6.74 -10.83 15.76
C PRO A 29 -6.20 -10.93 14.34
N SER A 30 -6.82 -11.79 13.52
CA SER A 30 -6.43 -11.90 12.12
C SER A 30 -7.08 -10.81 11.28
N TYR A 31 -6.41 -10.43 10.19
CA TYR A 31 -6.89 -9.42 9.26
C TYR A 31 -7.08 -10.01 7.87
N ARG A 32 -8.14 -9.57 7.18
CA ARG A 32 -8.35 -9.94 5.78
C ARG A 32 -7.73 -8.87 4.90
N VAL A 33 -6.80 -9.28 4.05
CA VAL A 33 -6.13 -8.34 3.15
C VAL A 33 -6.42 -8.67 1.69
N CYS A 34 -6.57 -7.63 0.89
CA CYS A 34 -6.74 -7.73 -0.56
C CYS A 34 -5.43 -7.29 -1.21
N LEU A 35 -4.71 -8.25 -1.79
CA LEU A 35 -3.42 -7.99 -2.43
C LEU A 35 -3.62 -7.70 -3.92
N HIS A 36 -3.10 -6.58 -4.39
CA HIS A 36 -3.37 -6.08 -5.74
C HIS A 36 -3.12 -7.14 -6.82
N TYR A 37 -1.95 -7.76 -6.82
CA TYR A 37 -1.60 -8.72 -7.88
C TYR A 37 -2.07 -10.15 -7.62
N ALA A 38 -2.44 -10.47 -6.39
CA ALA A 38 -2.91 -11.81 -6.04
C ALA A 38 -4.43 -11.93 -6.10
N ASP A 39 -5.15 -10.88 -5.69
CA ASP A 39 -6.59 -10.97 -5.47
C ASP A 39 -7.44 -10.18 -6.45
N LEU A 40 -6.86 -9.24 -7.22
CA LEU A 40 -7.60 -8.44 -8.18
C LEU A 40 -7.47 -9.00 -9.59
N PRO A 41 -8.54 -8.91 -10.42
CA PRO A 41 -8.46 -9.30 -11.82
C PRO A 41 -7.48 -8.41 -12.58
N GLN A 42 -6.53 -9.02 -13.28
CA GLN A 42 -5.52 -8.27 -14.05
C GLN A 42 -5.98 -7.96 -15.48
N SER A 43 -7.12 -8.47 -15.89
CA SER A 43 -7.66 -8.27 -17.24
C SER A 43 -8.58 -7.06 -17.33
N THR A 44 -8.90 -6.39 -16.23
CA THR A 44 -9.78 -5.23 -16.21
C THR A 44 -8.97 -3.94 -16.17
N PHE A 45 -9.67 -2.80 -16.26
CA PHE A 45 -9.02 -1.50 -16.08
C PHE A 45 -8.50 -1.35 -14.66
N VAL A 46 -7.22 -1.08 -14.54
CA VAL A 46 -6.54 -1.03 -13.25
C VAL A 46 -7.13 0.04 -12.32
N ALA A 47 -7.46 1.21 -12.86
CA ALA A 47 -8.04 2.28 -12.05
C ALA A 47 -9.36 1.87 -11.41
N ASP A 48 -10.23 1.19 -12.15
CA ASP A 48 -11.52 0.72 -11.64
C ASP A 48 -11.32 -0.35 -10.55
N SER A 49 -10.38 -1.27 -10.76
CA SER A 49 -10.08 -2.31 -9.78
C SER A 49 -9.57 -1.71 -8.47
N ILE A 50 -8.69 -0.71 -8.54
CA ILE A 50 -8.17 -0.02 -7.37
C ILE A 50 -9.28 0.73 -6.64
N CYS A 51 -10.12 1.47 -7.37
CA CYS A 51 -11.22 2.22 -6.76
C CYS A 51 -12.19 1.29 -6.03
N GLU A 52 -12.55 0.17 -6.64
CA GLU A 52 -13.43 -0.81 -6.01
C GLU A 52 -12.78 -1.42 -4.77
N ALA A 53 -11.50 -1.81 -4.86
CA ALA A 53 -10.80 -2.41 -3.74
C ALA A 53 -10.63 -1.46 -2.56
N THR A 54 -10.30 -0.19 -2.82
CA THR A 54 -10.17 0.81 -1.74
C THR A 54 -11.52 1.10 -1.10
N HIS A 55 -12.59 1.10 -1.88
CA HIS A 55 -13.94 1.29 -1.36
C HIS A 55 -14.38 0.13 -0.46
N ASN A 56 -13.98 -1.10 -0.80
CA ASN A 56 -14.33 -2.30 -0.07
C ASN A 56 -13.36 -2.66 1.06
N SER A 57 -12.46 -1.77 1.39
CA SER A 57 -11.45 -1.99 2.43
C SER A 57 -11.49 -0.85 3.46
N LYS A 58 -11.22 -1.18 4.71
CA LYS A 58 -11.19 -0.17 5.79
C LYS A 58 -10.00 0.75 5.68
N ARG A 59 -8.87 0.21 5.23
CA ARG A 59 -7.61 0.97 5.06
C ARG A 59 -6.98 0.60 3.74
N THR A 60 -6.12 1.48 3.26
CA THR A 60 -5.26 1.22 2.10
C THR A 60 -3.82 1.26 2.56
N VAL A 61 -3.07 0.19 2.27
CA VAL A 61 -1.65 0.11 2.57
C VAL A 61 -0.87 0.25 1.28
N ILE A 62 0.05 1.21 1.24
CA ILE A 62 0.97 1.39 0.13
C ILE A 62 2.35 0.90 0.57
N VAL A 63 2.86 -0.14 -0.09
CA VAL A 63 4.22 -0.64 0.16
C VAL A 63 5.18 0.20 -0.68
N LEU A 64 5.69 1.25 -0.07
CA LEU A 64 6.54 2.23 -0.74
C LEU A 64 7.99 1.77 -0.75
N SER A 65 8.48 1.42 -1.93
CA SER A 65 9.85 1.01 -2.19
C SER A 65 10.34 1.74 -3.44
N ASN A 66 11.61 1.60 -3.78
CA ASN A 66 12.12 2.12 -5.05
C ASN A 66 11.41 1.44 -6.23
N ASN A 67 11.10 0.14 -6.11
CA ASN A 67 10.32 -0.56 -7.13
C ASN A 67 8.94 0.05 -7.32
N TYR A 68 8.27 0.40 -6.23
CA TYR A 68 6.95 1.02 -6.29
C TYR A 68 7.01 2.37 -7.00
N ILE A 69 7.98 3.20 -6.65
CA ILE A 69 8.13 4.52 -7.27
C ILE A 69 8.33 4.40 -8.78
N VAL A 70 9.19 3.49 -9.20
CA VAL A 70 9.53 3.32 -10.61
C VAL A 70 8.41 2.66 -11.41
N HIS A 71 7.77 1.62 -10.87
CA HIS A 71 6.88 0.74 -11.64
C HIS A 71 5.40 0.95 -11.36
N GLU A 72 5.02 1.53 -10.23
CA GLU A 72 3.60 1.72 -9.87
C GLU A 72 3.22 3.20 -9.82
N TRP A 73 3.92 3.99 -9.01
CA TRP A 73 3.58 5.40 -8.84
C TRP A 73 3.80 6.21 -10.10
N SER A 74 4.66 5.75 -10.99
CA SER A 74 4.88 6.37 -12.30
C SER A 74 3.69 6.19 -13.25
N ARG A 75 2.80 5.23 -12.97
CA ARG A 75 1.63 4.97 -13.80
C ARG A 75 0.51 5.92 -13.42
N TYR A 76 0.02 6.67 -14.41
CA TYR A 76 -1.05 7.66 -14.19
C TYR A 76 -2.34 7.00 -13.66
N ASP A 77 -2.70 5.84 -14.18
CA ASP A 77 -3.93 5.15 -13.79
C ASP A 77 -3.90 4.70 -12.32
N VAL A 78 -2.76 4.22 -11.85
CA VAL A 78 -2.57 3.83 -10.44
C VAL A 78 -2.62 5.06 -9.54
N ARG A 79 -1.83 6.07 -9.87
CA ARG A 79 -1.71 7.30 -9.06
C ARG A 79 -3.04 8.04 -8.97
N SER A 80 -3.73 8.15 -10.09
CA SER A 80 -5.04 8.80 -10.16
C SER A 80 -6.08 8.08 -9.30
N ALA A 81 -6.11 6.75 -9.37
CA ALA A 81 -7.05 5.94 -8.59
C ALA A 81 -6.81 6.05 -7.09
N LEU A 82 -5.55 6.15 -6.67
CA LEU A 82 -5.19 6.25 -5.25
C LEU A 82 -5.32 7.67 -4.69
N HIS A 83 -5.39 8.67 -5.56
CA HIS A 83 -5.42 10.07 -5.12
C HIS A 83 -6.56 10.35 -4.13
N ASP A 84 -7.76 9.86 -4.41
CA ASP A 84 -8.92 10.13 -3.57
C ASP A 84 -8.79 9.57 -2.17
N VAL A 85 -8.24 8.36 -2.04
CA VAL A 85 -8.05 7.76 -0.72
C VAL A 85 -6.89 8.42 0.03
N LEU A 86 -5.83 8.81 -0.69
CA LEU A 86 -4.64 9.41 -0.08
C LEU A 86 -4.88 10.82 0.45
N LYS A 87 -5.76 11.59 -0.20
CA LYS A 87 -6.09 12.93 0.27
C LYS A 87 -7.01 12.92 1.50
N SER A 88 -7.66 11.79 1.79
CA SER A 88 -8.49 11.62 2.98
C SER A 88 -7.59 11.27 4.16
N ARG A 89 -7.54 12.14 5.15
CA ARG A 89 -6.67 11.96 6.31
C ARG A 89 -6.95 10.66 7.04
N GLY A 90 -5.87 9.91 7.35
CA GLY A 90 -5.96 8.72 8.17
C GLY A 90 -6.51 7.47 7.51
N ARG A 91 -6.81 7.52 6.21
CA ARG A 91 -7.33 6.35 5.48
C ARG A 91 -6.22 5.44 4.97
N ALA A 92 -5.02 5.96 4.78
CA ALA A 92 -3.92 5.21 4.20
C ALA A 92 -2.79 5.01 5.19
N ILE A 93 -2.09 3.89 5.02
CA ILE A 93 -0.86 3.57 5.73
C ILE A 93 0.24 3.43 4.69
N ILE A 94 1.29 4.23 4.80
CA ILE A 94 2.43 4.15 3.89
C ILE A 94 3.53 3.39 4.60
N LEU A 95 3.81 2.18 4.10
CA LEU A 95 4.80 1.28 4.64
C LEU A 95 6.07 1.43 3.80
N VAL A 96 7.11 2.03 4.39
CA VAL A 96 8.36 2.26 3.67
C VAL A 96 9.24 1.03 3.76
N LEU A 97 9.53 0.43 2.61
CA LEU A 97 10.33 -0.78 2.48
C LEU A 97 11.69 -0.42 1.87
N GLY A 98 12.74 -0.56 2.66
CA GLY A 98 14.09 -0.23 2.24
C GLY A 98 14.39 1.25 2.32
N ASP A 99 15.52 1.64 1.74
CA ASP A 99 15.95 3.04 1.70
C ASP A 99 15.30 3.74 0.51
N VAL A 100 14.43 4.70 0.81
CA VAL A 100 13.77 5.51 -0.21
C VAL A 100 14.23 6.95 -0.02
N PRO A 101 15.14 7.46 -0.89
CA PRO A 101 15.63 8.82 -0.74
C PRO A 101 14.51 9.84 -0.90
N GLN A 102 14.48 10.86 -0.06
CA GLN A 102 13.49 11.92 -0.11
C GLN A 102 13.47 12.63 -1.47
N GLN A 103 14.64 12.71 -2.11
CA GLN A 103 14.78 13.34 -3.43
C GLN A 103 14.05 12.56 -4.53
N SER A 104 13.82 11.26 -4.32
CA SER A 104 13.10 10.41 -5.28
C SER A 104 11.59 10.59 -5.21
N LEU A 105 11.09 11.24 -4.18
CA LEU A 105 9.66 11.39 -3.96
C LEU A 105 9.13 12.64 -4.64
N ASP A 106 8.03 12.50 -5.38
CA ASP A 106 7.37 13.68 -5.92
C ASP A 106 6.68 14.46 -4.77
N PRO A 107 6.31 15.72 -5.02
CA PRO A 107 5.71 16.56 -3.97
C PRO A 107 4.40 15.99 -3.42
N ASP A 108 3.57 15.37 -4.26
CA ASP A 108 2.30 14.78 -3.83
C ASP A 108 2.53 13.63 -2.87
N LEU A 109 3.44 12.73 -3.20
CA LEU A 109 3.73 11.58 -2.36
C LEU A 109 4.31 12.00 -1.02
N ARG A 110 5.21 12.99 -1.03
CA ARG A 110 5.74 13.55 0.22
C ARG A 110 4.64 14.16 1.09
N HIS A 111 3.69 14.84 0.47
CA HIS A 111 2.54 15.41 1.18
C HIS A 111 1.68 14.31 1.82
N TYR A 112 1.38 13.25 1.07
CA TYR A 112 0.58 12.14 1.57
C TYR A 112 1.25 11.42 2.74
N MET A 113 2.57 11.33 2.73
CA MET A 113 3.31 10.76 3.87
C MET A 113 3.14 11.57 5.14
N LYS A 114 2.94 12.89 5.02
CA LYS A 114 2.72 13.77 6.19
C LYS A 114 1.29 13.71 6.69
N THR A 115 0.32 13.48 5.82
CA THR A 115 -1.11 13.52 6.16
C THR A 115 -1.68 12.14 6.48
N ASN A 116 -0.92 11.08 6.25
CA ASN A 116 -1.31 9.71 6.55
C ASN A 116 -0.27 9.06 7.46
N THR A 117 -0.58 7.87 7.96
CA THR A 117 0.36 7.13 8.80
C THR A 117 1.50 6.60 7.94
N THR A 118 2.74 6.87 8.34
CA THR A 118 3.94 6.37 7.67
C THR A 118 4.72 5.49 8.63
N ILE A 119 4.99 4.24 8.23
CA ILE A 119 5.68 3.25 9.05
C ILE A 119 6.86 2.69 8.24
N HIS A 120 8.04 2.62 8.86
CA HIS A 120 9.23 2.07 8.20
C HIS A 120 9.41 0.60 8.57
N TRP A 121 9.68 -0.24 7.58
CA TRP A 121 9.94 -1.66 7.81
C TRP A 121 11.12 -1.88 8.76
N SER A 122 12.11 -1.00 8.71
CA SER A 122 13.28 -1.07 9.59
C SER A 122 13.01 -0.71 11.05
N ASP A 123 11.83 -0.15 11.36
CA ASP A 123 11.46 0.19 12.73
C ASP A 123 11.20 -1.11 13.50
N ARG A 124 11.87 -1.30 14.65
CA ARG A 124 11.68 -2.50 15.48
C ARG A 124 10.25 -2.63 16.02
N LEU A 125 9.50 -1.53 16.07
CA LEU A 125 8.11 -1.51 16.52
C LEU A 125 7.14 -1.57 15.34
N PHE A 126 7.62 -1.99 14.16
CA PHE A 126 6.84 -2.02 12.94
C PHE A 126 5.48 -2.71 13.11
N TRP A 127 5.49 -3.91 13.65
CA TRP A 127 4.25 -4.69 13.80
C TRP A 127 3.29 -4.06 14.79
N ASP A 128 3.80 -3.47 15.88
CA ASP A 128 2.97 -2.78 16.86
C ASP A 128 2.30 -1.56 16.25
N LYS A 129 3.02 -0.82 15.40
CA LYS A 129 2.49 0.38 14.75
C LYS A 129 1.50 0.05 13.64
N LEU A 130 1.70 -1.07 12.94
CA LEU A 130 0.84 -1.48 11.85
C LEU A 130 -0.54 -1.92 12.33
N ARG A 131 -0.60 -2.57 13.47
CA ARG A 131 -1.85 -3.08 14.06
C ARG A 131 -2.64 -2.03 14.87
#